data_bf78bc924e796fc1926930a1a0d7ef0a
#
_entry.id   bf78bc924e796fc1926930a1a0d7ef0a
#
_cell.length_a   1.000
_cell.length_b   1.000
_cell.length_c   1.000
_cell.angle_alpha   90.00
_cell.angle_beta   90.00
_cell.angle_gamma   90.00
#
_symmetry.space_group_name_H-M   'P 1'
#
loop_
_entity.id
_entity.type
_entity.pdbx_description
1 polymer ?
#
loop_
_entity_poly.entity_id
_entity_poly.type
_entity_poly.pdbx_seq_one_letter_code
_entity_poly.pdbx_strand_id
1 'polypeptide(L)'
;MFFDSRQAADWLPQRWSIQVEKHSADIGIFGGSGFYKFFDDCEEVSVETPYGPPSDKVFIGTLGGKKVAFLPRHGRHHQHPPHKINYRANVWAMKHLGVSRIISPCAAGSLQKHVAPGSFVVCDQFVDRTSGRIDTFYDGPISTHVSAADPYCGQLRQLAVKAGKDCGITMHEKGTVVVIQGPRFSSKAESKWFGAQGWEVINMTQYPEGHLSKELEMCVVNVALITDYDSGLHADVNPVSHAEVVEVFTKNLDKLQKMLIKLIEHIPAERNECQCARTLASARI
;
A
#
# COMPACT_ATOMS: atom_id res chain seq x y z
N MET A 1 -34.74 14.90 -12.83
CA MET A 1 -34.24 14.26 -14.06
C MET A 1 -33.38 13.11 -13.60
N PHE A 2 -33.88 11.88 -13.64
CA PHE A 2 -33.13 10.69 -13.18
C PHE A 2 -32.17 10.28 -14.30
N PHE A 3 -30.86 10.34 -14.03
CA PHE A 3 -29.86 9.82 -14.95
C PHE A 3 -29.96 8.29 -14.99
N ASP A 4 -30.06 7.74 -16.20
CA ASP A 4 -30.07 6.26 -16.42
C ASP A 4 -28.70 5.70 -16.08
N SER A 5 -28.67 4.79 -15.08
CA SER A 5 -27.46 4.12 -14.60
C SER A 5 -26.70 3.33 -15.68
N ARG A 6 -27.30 3.12 -16.85
CA ARG A 6 -26.68 2.44 -18.00
C ARG A 6 -25.72 3.32 -18.80
N GLN A 7 -25.86 4.66 -18.74
CA GLN A 7 -24.93 5.60 -19.40
C GLN A 7 -23.63 5.84 -18.63
N ALA A 8 -23.57 5.48 -17.34
CA ALA A 8 -22.37 5.64 -16.51
C ALA A 8 -21.24 4.64 -16.85
N ALA A 9 -21.54 3.53 -17.54
CA ALA A 9 -20.55 2.54 -17.94
C ALA A 9 -19.66 3.00 -19.11
N ASP A 10 -20.12 3.95 -19.93
CA ASP A 10 -19.46 4.38 -21.17
C ASP A 10 -18.36 5.43 -20.97
N TRP A 11 -18.18 5.98 -19.76
CA TRP A 11 -17.20 7.02 -19.46
C TRP A 11 -15.91 6.54 -18.79
N LEU A 12 -15.78 5.26 -18.50
CA LEU A 12 -14.44 4.69 -18.38
C LEU A 12 -13.82 4.78 -19.78
N PRO A 13 -12.58 5.29 -19.93
CA PRO A 13 -11.98 5.37 -21.26
C PRO A 13 -12.15 4.02 -21.95
N GLN A 14 -12.76 3.98 -23.14
CA GLN A 14 -13.11 2.77 -23.90
C GLN A 14 -11.90 1.86 -24.27
N ARG A 15 -10.75 2.06 -23.65
CA ARG A 15 -9.53 1.25 -23.78
C ARG A 15 -9.31 0.25 -22.65
N TRP A 16 -10.31 0.00 -21.81
CA TRP A 16 -10.23 -1.01 -20.74
C TRP A 16 -10.55 -2.42 -21.25
N SER A 17 -10.40 -2.69 -22.54
CA SER A 17 -10.34 -4.07 -23.01
C SER A 17 -9.04 -4.68 -22.46
N ILE A 18 -9.16 -5.28 -21.30
CA ILE A 18 -8.10 -6.02 -20.63
C ILE A 18 -7.71 -7.17 -21.55
N GLN A 19 -6.57 -7.08 -22.21
CA GLN A 19 -5.91 -8.26 -22.77
C GLN A 19 -5.31 -9.05 -21.60
N VAL A 20 -6.17 -9.63 -20.77
CA VAL A 20 -5.82 -10.28 -19.47
C VAL A 20 -5.17 -11.64 -19.66
N GLU A 21 -5.13 -12.21 -20.87
CA GLU A 21 -4.94 -13.65 -21.00
C GLU A 21 -3.51 -14.16 -20.84
N LYS A 22 -2.47 -13.35 -20.94
CA LYS A 22 -1.08 -13.86 -20.87
C LYS A 22 -0.37 -13.56 -19.55
N HIS A 23 -0.66 -12.42 -18.92
CA HIS A 23 0.04 -11.94 -17.74
C HIS A 23 -0.95 -11.43 -16.69
N SER A 24 -1.60 -12.32 -15.93
CA SER A 24 -2.55 -11.94 -14.90
C SER A 24 -2.10 -12.38 -13.52
N ALA A 25 -2.46 -11.60 -12.49
CA ALA A 25 -2.28 -11.95 -11.09
C ALA A 25 -3.47 -11.44 -10.27
N ASP A 26 -3.91 -12.23 -9.26
CA ASP A 26 -5.00 -11.82 -8.36
C ASP A 26 -4.53 -10.89 -7.24
N ILE A 27 -3.27 -11.01 -6.85
CA ILE A 27 -2.66 -10.32 -5.72
C ILE A 27 -1.52 -9.45 -6.22
N GLY A 28 -1.50 -8.18 -5.79
CA GLY A 28 -0.42 -7.25 -6.04
C GLY A 28 0.33 -6.92 -4.75
N ILE A 29 1.64 -6.73 -4.86
CA ILE A 29 2.47 -6.25 -3.77
C ILE A 29 3.20 -4.99 -4.24
N PHE A 30 3.02 -3.87 -3.53
CA PHE A 30 3.90 -2.72 -3.65
C PHE A 30 5.01 -2.85 -2.62
N GLY A 31 6.23 -3.19 -3.05
CA GLY A 31 7.37 -3.39 -2.15
C GLY A 31 8.45 -2.33 -2.30
N GLY A 32 9.31 -2.26 -1.29
CA GLY A 32 10.55 -1.50 -1.32
C GLY A 32 11.73 -2.35 -1.81
N SER A 33 12.94 -1.77 -1.75
CA SER A 33 14.18 -2.47 -2.05
C SER A 33 14.36 -3.66 -1.10
N GLY A 34 14.73 -4.82 -1.64
CA GLY A 34 14.92 -6.06 -0.85
C GLY A 34 13.88 -7.15 -1.11
N PHE A 35 12.75 -6.80 -1.75
CA PHE A 35 11.73 -7.79 -2.10
C PHE A 35 12.01 -8.55 -3.41
N TYR A 36 13.04 -8.20 -4.17
CA TYR A 36 13.39 -8.84 -5.46
C TYR A 36 13.76 -10.32 -5.33
N LYS A 37 14.23 -10.74 -4.14
CA LYS A 37 14.61 -12.13 -3.87
C LYS A 37 13.43 -13.07 -3.61
N PHE A 38 12.19 -12.57 -3.65
CA PHE A 38 10.99 -13.38 -3.41
C PHE A 38 10.63 -14.32 -4.58
N PHE A 39 11.11 -13.99 -5.77
CA PHE A 39 10.70 -14.67 -6.99
C PHE A 39 11.96 -15.20 -7.68
N ASP A 40 12.30 -16.46 -7.45
CA ASP A 40 13.42 -17.11 -8.14
C ASP A 40 13.13 -17.30 -9.64
N ASP A 41 11.83 -17.48 -10.01
CA ASP A 41 11.36 -17.59 -11.39
C ASP A 41 10.20 -16.60 -11.59
N CYS A 42 10.48 -15.33 -11.95
CA CYS A 42 9.47 -14.35 -12.26
C CYS A 42 9.59 -13.82 -13.69
N GLU A 43 8.45 -13.52 -14.28
CA GLU A 43 8.38 -12.83 -15.54
C GLU A 43 8.39 -11.32 -15.32
N GLU A 44 9.25 -10.58 -16.05
CA GLU A 44 9.23 -9.11 -16.06
C GLU A 44 8.26 -8.60 -17.13
N VAL A 45 7.25 -7.87 -16.71
CA VAL A 45 6.21 -7.31 -17.59
C VAL A 45 6.29 -5.79 -17.62
N SER A 46 6.44 -5.21 -18.79
CA SER A 46 6.30 -3.77 -19.01
C SER A 46 4.83 -3.42 -19.20
N VAL A 47 4.31 -2.50 -18.41
CA VAL A 47 2.92 -2.04 -18.51
C VAL A 47 2.90 -0.58 -18.93
N GLU A 48 2.29 -0.30 -20.07
CA GLU A 48 2.00 1.07 -20.48
C GLU A 48 0.73 1.55 -19.80
N THR A 49 0.76 2.78 -19.27
CA THR A 49 -0.38 3.37 -18.58
C THR A 49 -0.75 4.73 -19.13
N PRO A 50 -2.02 5.14 -19.06
CA PRO A 50 -2.45 6.49 -19.48
C PRO A 50 -1.89 7.60 -18.57
N TYR A 51 -1.26 7.23 -17.46
CA TYR A 51 -0.69 8.14 -16.46
C TYR A 51 0.84 8.24 -16.55
N GLY A 52 1.43 7.74 -17.64
CA GLY A 52 2.88 7.64 -17.81
C GLY A 52 3.45 6.32 -17.27
N PRO A 53 4.77 6.18 -17.19
CA PRO A 53 5.40 4.93 -16.78
C PRO A 53 5.19 4.65 -15.28
N PRO A 54 4.96 3.38 -14.91
CA PRO A 54 5.11 2.93 -13.53
C PRO A 54 6.55 3.10 -13.03
N SER A 55 6.76 2.95 -11.74
CA SER A 55 8.09 3.10 -11.12
C SER A 55 9.14 2.09 -11.63
N ASP A 56 8.68 0.93 -12.09
CA ASP A 56 9.51 -0.13 -12.70
C ASP A 56 8.61 -1.07 -13.52
N LYS A 57 9.21 -2.10 -14.13
CA LYS A 57 8.47 -3.26 -14.63
C LYS A 57 7.76 -3.97 -13.47
N VAL A 58 6.69 -4.66 -13.80
CA VAL A 58 5.99 -5.53 -12.85
C VAL A 58 6.59 -6.94 -12.95
N PHE A 59 6.87 -7.55 -11.81
CA PHE A 59 7.37 -8.90 -11.71
C PHE A 59 6.21 -9.83 -11.37
N ILE A 60 5.94 -10.84 -12.20
CA ILE A 60 4.86 -11.80 -11.98
C ILE A 60 5.46 -13.17 -11.70
N GLY A 61 5.09 -13.76 -10.57
CA GLY A 61 5.55 -15.05 -10.14
C GLY A 61 4.53 -15.79 -9.29
N THR A 62 4.91 -16.95 -8.76
CA THR A 62 4.07 -17.72 -7.85
C THR A 62 4.61 -17.59 -6.42
N LEU A 63 3.75 -17.17 -5.50
CA LEU A 63 4.06 -17.05 -4.09
C LEU A 63 2.89 -17.57 -3.26
N GLY A 64 3.16 -18.43 -2.26
CA GLY A 64 2.09 -19.04 -1.46
C GLY A 64 1.03 -19.78 -2.28
N GLY A 65 1.44 -20.38 -3.41
CA GLY A 65 0.57 -21.13 -4.32
C GLY A 65 -0.34 -20.27 -5.21
N LYS A 66 -0.15 -18.93 -5.24
CA LYS A 66 -0.95 -17.98 -6.02
C LYS A 66 -0.09 -17.14 -6.95
N LYS A 67 -0.67 -16.67 -8.06
CA LYS A 67 -0.03 -15.70 -8.94
C LYS A 67 -0.02 -14.32 -8.30
N VAL A 68 1.17 -13.75 -8.17
CA VAL A 68 1.41 -12.46 -7.51
C VAL A 68 2.16 -11.54 -8.46
N ALA A 69 1.67 -10.31 -8.59
CA ALA A 69 2.35 -9.21 -9.24
C ALA A 69 3.08 -8.36 -8.20
N PHE A 70 4.37 -8.17 -8.39
CA PHE A 70 5.20 -7.32 -7.53
C PHE A 70 5.67 -6.09 -8.30
N LEU A 71 5.50 -4.91 -7.71
CA LEU A 71 6.03 -3.65 -8.26
C LEU A 71 6.90 -2.95 -7.21
N PRO A 72 8.18 -2.69 -7.51
CA PRO A 72 9.03 -1.86 -6.67
C PRO A 72 8.54 -0.42 -6.72
N ARG A 73 7.86 0.06 -5.66
CA ARG A 73 7.29 1.42 -5.68
C ARG A 73 8.30 2.53 -5.86
N HIS A 74 9.53 2.33 -5.39
CA HIS A 74 10.65 3.28 -5.54
C HIS A 74 11.53 3.02 -6.78
N GLY A 75 11.18 2.02 -7.61
CA GLY A 75 12.04 1.45 -8.63
C GLY A 75 13.11 0.53 -8.03
N ARG A 76 13.67 -0.39 -8.84
CA ARG A 76 14.63 -1.40 -8.38
C ARG A 76 15.95 -0.82 -7.83
N HIS A 77 16.29 0.38 -8.23
CA HIS A 77 17.48 1.10 -7.75
C HIS A 77 17.15 2.20 -6.76
N HIS A 78 15.93 2.22 -6.21
CA HIS A 78 15.42 3.24 -5.29
C HIS A 78 15.55 4.67 -5.85
N GLN A 79 15.38 4.81 -7.17
CA GLN A 79 15.55 6.08 -7.88
C GLN A 79 14.38 7.06 -7.73
N HIS A 80 13.22 6.61 -7.27
CA HIS A 80 12.05 7.45 -7.08
C HIS A 80 11.85 7.76 -5.59
N PRO A 81 12.15 9.00 -5.14
CA PRO A 81 11.80 9.42 -3.78
C PRO A 81 10.28 9.47 -3.61
N PRO A 82 9.75 9.38 -2.37
CA PRO A 82 8.31 9.21 -2.11
C PRO A 82 7.38 10.21 -2.82
N HIS A 83 7.78 11.48 -2.90
CA HIS A 83 7.01 12.55 -3.54
C HIS A 83 7.10 12.57 -5.07
N LYS A 84 7.92 11.72 -5.68
CA LYS A 84 8.10 11.60 -7.15
C LYS A 84 7.60 10.26 -7.71
N ILE A 85 7.12 9.37 -6.86
CA ILE A 85 6.50 8.12 -7.29
C ILE A 85 5.26 8.44 -8.12
N ASN A 86 5.13 7.80 -9.29
CA ASN A 86 3.91 7.86 -10.09
C ASN A 86 2.87 6.87 -9.56
N TYR A 87 2.22 7.23 -8.45
CA TYR A 87 1.26 6.36 -7.77
C TYR A 87 0.09 5.95 -8.67
N ARG A 88 -0.43 6.86 -9.50
CA ARG A 88 -1.52 6.52 -10.43
C ARG A 88 -1.09 5.45 -11.43
N ALA A 89 0.09 5.59 -12.04
CA ALA A 89 0.60 4.59 -12.97
C ALA A 89 0.81 3.24 -12.28
N ASN A 90 1.40 3.23 -11.09
CA ASN A 90 1.65 2.00 -10.33
C ASN A 90 0.35 1.26 -10.01
N VAL A 91 -0.64 1.96 -9.46
CA VAL A 91 -1.92 1.37 -9.06
C VAL A 91 -2.72 0.91 -10.29
N TRP A 92 -2.71 1.71 -11.35
CA TRP A 92 -3.36 1.36 -12.61
C TRP A 92 -2.73 0.11 -13.25
N ALA A 93 -1.40 0.01 -13.27
CA ALA A 93 -0.69 -1.15 -13.80
C ALA A 93 -1.10 -2.45 -13.09
N MET A 94 -1.22 -2.42 -11.76
CA MET A 94 -1.72 -3.56 -10.99
C MET A 94 -3.16 -3.92 -11.40
N LYS A 95 -4.05 -2.93 -11.50
CA LYS A 95 -5.44 -3.17 -11.93
C LYS A 95 -5.51 -3.74 -13.34
N HIS A 96 -4.68 -3.23 -14.26
CA HIS A 96 -4.60 -3.70 -15.64
C HIS A 96 -4.18 -5.18 -15.74
N LEU A 97 -3.33 -5.64 -14.84
CA LEU A 97 -2.91 -7.04 -14.73
C LEU A 97 -3.92 -7.94 -14.00
N GLY A 98 -5.13 -7.45 -13.72
CA GLY A 98 -6.19 -8.22 -13.08
C GLY A 98 -6.13 -8.24 -11.55
N VAL A 99 -5.17 -7.55 -10.94
CA VAL A 99 -5.02 -7.51 -9.50
C VAL A 99 -6.28 -6.97 -8.84
N SER A 100 -6.77 -7.71 -7.87
CA SER A 100 -7.97 -7.37 -7.10
C SER A 100 -7.67 -7.11 -5.62
N ARG A 101 -6.49 -7.46 -5.16
CA ARG A 101 -6.03 -7.32 -3.77
C ARG A 101 -4.60 -6.81 -3.72
N ILE A 102 -4.38 -5.74 -2.97
CA ILE A 102 -3.07 -5.10 -2.80
C ILE A 102 -2.58 -5.34 -1.37
N ILE A 103 -1.37 -5.84 -1.25
CA ILE A 103 -0.60 -5.86 -0.02
C ILE A 103 0.48 -4.79 -0.14
N SER A 104 0.50 -3.86 0.79
CA SER A 104 1.40 -2.70 0.79
C SER A 104 2.28 -2.69 2.04
N PRO A 105 3.33 -3.53 2.10
CA PRO A 105 4.30 -3.45 3.17
C PRO A 105 5.16 -2.19 3.04
N CYS A 106 5.57 -1.63 4.20
CA CYS A 106 6.47 -0.49 4.25
C CYS A 106 7.33 -0.49 5.52
N ALA A 107 8.50 0.13 5.45
CA ALA A 107 9.20 0.62 6.63
C ALA A 107 8.48 1.86 7.16
N ALA A 108 8.40 2.02 8.47
CA ALA A 108 7.70 3.11 9.11
C ALA A 108 8.30 3.45 10.48
N GLY A 109 8.23 4.72 10.86
CA GLY A 109 8.55 5.17 12.21
C GLY A 109 7.37 4.98 13.16
N SER A 110 7.66 4.82 14.45
CA SER A 110 6.68 4.83 15.53
C SER A 110 6.49 6.22 16.11
N LEU A 111 5.25 6.55 16.41
CA LEU A 111 4.85 7.77 17.10
C LEU A 111 4.39 7.46 18.56
N GLN A 112 4.46 6.20 19.00
CA GLN A 112 4.02 5.76 20.32
C GLN A 112 5.02 4.81 20.99
N LYS A 113 5.26 4.99 22.29
CA LYS A 113 6.22 4.15 23.06
C LYS A 113 5.93 2.66 23.01
N HIS A 114 4.66 2.28 23.01
CA HIS A 114 4.24 0.88 23.02
C HIS A 114 4.37 0.20 21.67
N VAL A 115 4.60 0.96 20.59
CA VAL A 115 4.79 0.45 19.24
C VAL A 115 6.29 0.42 18.93
N ALA A 116 6.99 -0.61 19.43
CA ALA A 116 8.44 -0.67 19.41
C ALA A 116 9.03 -1.05 18.04
N PRO A 117 10.25 -0.59 17.69
CA PRO A 117 10.98 -1.06 16.53
C PRO A 117 11.11 -2.59 16.49
N GLY A 118 10.95 -3.19 15.32
CA GLY A 118 10.89 -4.63 15.10
C GLY A 118 9.50 -5.23 15.25
N SER A 119 8.49 -4.47 15.73
CA SER A 119 7.09 -4.89 15.69
C SER A 119 6.43 -4.53 14.34
N PHE A 120 5.24 -5.09 14.11
CA PHE A 120 4.46 -4.84 12.89
C PHE A 120 3.11 -4.24 13.25
N VAL A 121 2.65 -3.27 12.47
CA VAL A 121 1.34 -2.65 12.60
C VAL A 121 0.53 -2.91 11.34
N VAL A 122 -0.68 -3.44 11.49
CA VAL A 122 -1.66 -3.52 10.40
C VAL A 122 -2.56 -2.28 10.49
N CYS A 123 -2.22 -1.26 9.73
CA CYS A 123 -2.91 0.02 9.82
C CYS A 123 -4.40 -0.12 9.46
N ASP A 124 -5.25 0.64 10.17
CA ASP A 124 -6.69 0.73 9.93
C ASP A 124 -7.14 2.11 9.48
N GLN A 125 -6.32 3.13 9.72
CA GLN A 125 -6.58 4.51 9.32
C GLN A 125 -5.34 5.19 8.77
N PHE A 126 -5.54 6.25 7.98
CA PHE A 126 -4.45 7.16 7.61
C PHE A 126 -4.82 8.62 7.87
N VAL A 127 -3.79 9.44 8.03
CA VAL A 127 -3.87 10.89 8.02
C VAL A 127 -2.93 11.41 6.94
N ASP A 128 -3.47 12.08 5.93
CA ASP A 128 -2.66 12.68 4.87
C ASP A 128 -2.05 14.02 5.32
N ARG A 129 -0.72 14.08 5.27
CA ARG A 129 0.10 15.28 5.46
C ARG A 129 1.02 15.50 4.26
N THR A 130 0.65 14.97 3.10
CA THR A 130 1.35 15.18 1.83
C THR A 130 0.92 16.50 1.17
N SER A 131 1.58 16.88 0.10
CA SER A 131 1.29 18.09 -0.65
C SER A 131 1.56 17.90 -2.13
N GLY A 132 0.60 18.33 -2.98
CA GLY A 132 0.76 18.35 -4.44
C GLY A 132 0.88 16.99 -5.09
N ARG A 133 0.48 15.91 -4.43
CA ARG A 133 0.38 14.58 -5.05
C ARG A 133 -0.90 14.49 -5.87
N ILE A 134 -0.81 13.78 -6.99
CA ILE A 134 -2.01 13.44 -7.76
C ILE A 134 -2.60 12.19 -7.10
N ASP A 135 -3.77 12.33 -6.52
CA ASP A 135 -4.34 11.41 -5.56
C ASP A 135 -5.73 10.85 -5.96
N THR A 136 -6.16 11.09 -7.20
CA THR A 136 -7.41 10.54 -7.74
C THR A 136 -7.27 10.13 -9.20
N PHE A 137 -8.08 9.16 -9.63
CA PHE A 137 -8.31 8.80 -11.03
C PHE A 137 -9.46 9.60 -11.66
N TYR A 138 -10.22 10.33 -10.87
CA TYR A 138 -11.47 10.98 -11.27
C TYR A 138 -11.33 12.51 -11.35
N ASP A 139 -10.52 12.99 -12.29
CA ASP A 139 -10.27 14.41 -12.54
C ASP A 139 -11.42 15.11 -13.32
N GLY A 140 -12.60 14.51 -13.41
CA GLY A 140 -13.74 14.97 -14.18
C GLY A 140 -13.97 14.12 -15.46
N PRO A 141 -15.02 14.41 -16.27
CA PRO A 141 -16.07 15.42 -16.03
C PRO A 141 -17.12 15.01 -14.98
N ILE A 142 -17.10 13.75 -14.51
CA ILE A 142 -18.03 13.25 -13.49
C ILE A 142 -17.34 13.26 -12.13
N SER A 143 -17.92 14.01 -11.18
CA SER A 143 -17.43 13.97 -9.79
C SER A 143 -17.67 12.61 -9.16
N THR A 144 -16.62 12.05 -8.59
CA THR A 144 -16.64 10.74 -7.93
C THR A 144 -16.05 10.86 -6.53
N HIS A 145 -16.87 10.59 -5.52
CA HIS A 145 -16.52 10.76 -4.11
C HIS A 145 -16.41 9.40 -3.41
N VAL A 146 -15.24 8.79 -3.49
CA VAL A 146 -14.97 7.53 -2.81
C VAL A 146 -14.77 7.74 -1.32
N SER A 147 -15.57 7.07 -0.48
CA SER A 147 -15.44 7.19 0.98
C SER A 147 -14.09 6.67 1.47
N ALA A 148 -13.41 7.47 2.28
CA ALA A 148 -12.17 7.11 2.97
C ALA A 148 -12.40 6.77 4.47
N ALA A 149 -13.65 6.58 4.90
CA ALA A 149 -13.97 6.26 6.30
C ALA A 149 -13.30 4.96 6.75
N ASP A 150 -13.32 3.93 5.89
CA ASP A 150 -12.61 2.67 6.09
C ASP A 150 -11.61 2.48 4.93
N PRO A 151 -10.41 3.04 5.01
CA PRO A 151 -9.49 3.10 3.88
C PRO A 151 -8.88 1.74 3.53
N TYR A 152 -8.81 0.82 4.48
CA TYR A 152 -8.21 -0.50 4.31
C TYR A 152 -9.27 -1.61 4.39
N CYS A 153 -9.05 -2.70 3.66
CA CYS A 153 -9.93 -3.85 3.63
C CYS A 153 -9.92 -4.60 4.96
N GLY A 154 -11.08 -4.66 5.65
CA GLY A 154 -11.21 -5.33 6.94
C GLY A 154 -10.83 -6.82 6.88
N GLN A 155 -11.24 -7.53 5.81
CA GLN A 155 -10.88 -8.93 5.59
C GLN A 155 -9.35 -9.11 5.46
N LEU A 156 -8.69 -8.35 4.59
CA LEU A 156 -7.23 -8.45 4.43
C LEU A 156 -6.47 -8.09 5.70
N ARG A 157 -6.97 -7.12 6.47
CA ARG A 157 -6.35 -6.75 7.76
C ARG A 157 -6.40 -7.91 8.75
N GLN A 158 -7.55 -8.56 8.92
CA GLN A 158 -7.70 -9.73 9.79
C GLN A 158 -6.76 -10.87 9.37
N LEU A 159 -6.68 -11.15 8.06
CA LEU A 159 -5.78 -12.17 7.53
C LEU A 159 -4.30 -11.80 7.74
N ALA A 160 -3.93 -10.53 7.62
CA ALA A 160 -2.57 -10.06 7.87
C ALA A 160 -2.18 -10.21 9.37
N VAL A 161 -3.08 -9.83 10.27
CA VAL A 161 -2.88 -10.04 11.72
C VAL A 161 -2.71 -11.52 12.04
N LYS A 162 -3.60 -12.37 11.49
CA LYS A 162 -3.51 -13.81 11.67
C LYS A 162 -2.18 -14.37 11.16
N ALA A 163 -1.78 -14.01 9.95
CA ALA A 163 -0.52 -14.47 9.36
C ALA A 163 0.70 -14.06 10.20
N GLY A 164 0.73 -12.85 10.74
CA GLY A 164 1.79 -12.39 11.62
C GLY A 164 1.85 -13.19 12.93
N LYS A 165 0.70 -13.42 13.55
CA LYS A 165 0.60 -14.26 14.77
C LYS A 165 1.05 -15.70 14.52
N ASP A 166 0.62 -16.29 13.41
CA ASP A 166 1.02 -17.66 13.01
C ASP A 166 2.55 -17.77 12.80
N CYS A 167 3.21 -16.66 12.44
CA CYS A 167 4.67 -16.57 12.31
C CYS A 167 5.39 -16.15 13.61
N GLY A 168 4.70 -16.01 14.73
CA GLY A 168 5.28 -15.59 16.00
C GLY A 168 5.77 -14.13 16.02
N ILE A 169 5.21 -13.28 15.18
CA ILE A 169 5.58 -11.86 15.06
C ILE A 169 4.76 -11.03 16.06
N THR A 170 5.39 -10.05 16.69
CA THR A 170 4.68 -9.05 17.50
C THR A 170 3.85 -8.16 16.60
N MET A 171 2.52 -8.27 16.68
CA MET A 171 1.55 -7.58 15.85
C MET A 171 0.73 -6.57 16.64
N HIS A 172 0.63 -5.34 16.11
CA HIS A 172 -0.41 -4.39 16.47
C HIS A 172 -1.53 -4.48 15.42
N GLU A 173 -2.72 -4.84 15.84
CA GLU A 173 -3.85 -5.18 14.95
C GLU A 173 -4.49 -3.96 14.31
N LYS A 174 -4.16 -2.77 14.79
CA LYS A 174 -4.64 -1.46 14.30
C LYS A 174 -3.60 -0.40 14.56
N GLY A 175 -3.72 0.70 13.85
CA GLY A 175 -2.93 1.91 14.04
C GLY A 175 -3.20 2.91 12.92
N THR A 176 -3.25 4.18 13.31
CA THR A 176 -3.36 5.29 12.35
C THR A 176 -1.98 5.63 11.80
N VAL A 177 -1.82 5.61 10.49
CA VAL A 177 -0.59 6.03 9.83
C VAL A 177 -0.68 7.47 9.36
N VAL A 178 0.25 8.32 9.83
CA VAL A 178 0.47 9.65 9.28
C VAL A 178 1.36 9.54 8.06
N VAL A 179 0.91 10.05 6.92
CA VAL A 179 1.69 10.03 5.69
C VAL A 179 2.25 11.42 5.41
N ILE A 180 3.56 11.58 5.58
CA ILE A 180 4.26 12.85 5.28
C ILE A 180 4.79 12.87 3.85
N GLN A 181 5.10 14.06 3.36
CA GLN A 181 5.56 14.26 1.97
C GLN A 181 6.86 13.51 1.65
N GLY A 182 7.82 13.50 2.57
CA GLY A 182 9.18 13.08 2.25
C GLY A 182 9.87 14.01 1.23
N PRO A 183 11.14 13.76 0.85
CA PRO A 183 12.00 12.68 1.36
C PRO A 183 12.59 12.97 2.74
N ARG A 184 12.44 14.19 3.29
CA ARG A 184 12.88 14.50 4.65
C ARG A 184 12.04 13.75 5.69
N PHE A 185 12.67 13.35 6.78
CA PHE A 185 11.96 12.90 7.98
C PHE A 185 11.28 14.10 8.69
N SER A 186 10.47 13.79 9.67
CA SER A 186 9.80 14.78 10.51
C SER A 186 10.80 15.64 11.27
N SER A 187 10.45 16.90 11.52
CA SER A 187 11.09 17.65 12.59
C SER A 187 10.62 17.11 13.95
N LYS A 188 11.40 17.39 15.02
CA LYS A 188 10.99 17.02 16.40
C LYS A 188 9.64 17.63 16.78
N ALA A 189 9.30 18.80 16.28
CA ALA A 189 8.02 19.46 16.55
C ALA A 189 6.86 18.73 15.86
N GLU A 190 7.04 18.32 14.58
CA GLU A 190 6.06 17.53 13.83
C GLU A 190 5.84 16.17 14.50
N SER A 191 6.90 15.45 14.84
CA SER A 191 6.84 14.14 15.49
C SER A 191 6.07 14.22 16.83
N LYS A 192 6.38 15.22 17.69
CA LYS A 192 5.66 15.45 18.94
C LYS A 192 4.18 15.78 18.71
N TRP A 193 3.90 16.60 17.69
CA TRP A 193 2.53 16.95 17.37
C TRP A 193 1.73 15.74 16.92
N PHE A 194 2.28 14.93 16.02
CA PHE A 194 1.62 13.71 15.53
C PHE A 194 1.39 12.70 16.67
N GLY A 195 2.42 12.47 17.49
CA GLY A 195 2.32 11.56 18.65
C GLY A 195 1.28 12.00 19.68
N ALA A 196 1.13 13.32 19.91
CA ALA A 196 0.14 13.89 20.81
C ALA A 196 -1.31 13.67 20.35
N GLN A 197 -1.54 13.40 19.06
CA GLN A 197 -2.86 13.03 18.54
C GLN A 197 -3.24 11.57 18.83
N GLY A 198 -2.32 10.78 19.38
CA GLY A 198 -2.52 9.35 19.60
C GLY A 198 -2.28 8.48 18.37
N TRP A 199 -1.77 9.04 17.25
CA TRP A 199 -1.43 8.26 16.07
C TRP A 199 -0.20 7.40 16.30
N GLU A 200 -0.16 6.22 15.69
CA GLU A 200 0.84 5.20 16.01
C GLU A 200 2.02 5.17 15.04
N VAL A 201 1.77 5.40 13.76
CA VAL A 201 2.71 5.11 12.68
C VAL A 201 2.95 6.33 11.81
N ILE A 202 4.17 6.49 11.32
CA ILE A 202 4.50 7.50 10.31
C ILE A 202 5.25 6.87 9.14
N ASN A 203 4.84 7.23 7.92
CA ASN A 203 5.52 6.84 6.69
C ASN A 203 5.39 7.90 5.59
N MET A 204 5.77 7.56 4.36
CA MET A 204 5.78 8.50 3.24
C MET A 204 5.01 8.03 2.01
N THR A 205 4.40 6.83 2.01
CA THR A 205 3.92 6.20 0.77
C THR A 205 2.47 5.69 0.82
N GLN A 206 1.88 5.50 2.00
CA GLN A 206 0.53 4.94 2.10
C GLN A 206 -0.56 5.82 1.48
N TYR A 207 -0.35 7.13 1.45
CA TYR A 207 -1.16 8.03 0.66
C TYR A 207 -0.33 8.61 -0.49
N PRO A 208 -0.85 8.59 -1.72
CA PRO A 208 -2.19 8.17 -2.13
C PRO A 208 -2.32 6.68 -2.53
N GLU A 209 -1.29 5.84 -2.33
CA GLU A 209 -1.27 4.43 -2.80
C GLU A 209 -2.52 3.64 -2.35
N GLY A 210 -2.86 3.71 -1.07
CA GLY A 210 -4.04 3.03 -0.52
C GLY A 210 -5.35 3.59 -1.06
N HIS A 211 -5.48 4.92 -1.13
CA HIS A 211 -6.68 5.58 -1.61
C HIS A 211 -6.94 5.30 -3.10
N LEU A 212 -5.92 5.44 -3.94
CA LEU A 212 -6.00 5.12 -5.37
C LEU A 212 -6.38 3.65 -5.62
N SER A 213 -5.85 2.73 -4.79
CA SER A 213 -6.23 1.32 -4.88
C SER A 213 -7.72 1.11 -4.60
N LYS A 214 -8.27 1.85 -3.63
CA LYS A 214 -9.69 1.80 -3.29
C LYS A 214 -10.57 2.42 -4.39
N GLU A 215 -10.14 3.49 -5.05
CA GLU A 215 -10.82 4.09 -6.20
C GLU A 215 -10.95 3.11 -7.38
N LEU A 216 -10.02 2.17 -7.53
CA LEU A 216 -10.09 1.11 -8.53
C LEU A 216 -10.74 -0.18 -8.02
N GLU A 217 -11.49 -0.11 -6.91
CA GLU A 217 -12.22 -1.24 -6.32
C GLU A 217 -11.33 -2.44 -5.97
N MET A 218 -10.06 -2.18 -5.62
CA MET A 218 -9.16 -3.18 -5.10
C MET A 218 -9.19 -3.19 -3.56
N CYS A 219 -9.11 -4.38 -2.98
CA CYS A 219 -8.83 -4.51 -1.55
C CYS A 219 -7.39 -4.05 -1.28
N VAL A 220 -7.16 -3.33 -0.21
CA VAL A 220 -5.81 -2.92 0.18
C VAL A 220 -5.59 -3.16 1.67
N VAL A 221 -4.39 -3.63 2.01
CA VAL A 221 -3.89 -3.72 3.38
C VAL A 221 -2.50 -3.12 3.47
N ASN A 222 -2.27 -2.29 4.48
CA ASN A 222 -0.93 -1.83 4.84
C ASN A 222 -0.38 -2.67 5.99
N VAL A 223 0.87 -3.09 5.84
CA VAL A 223 1.66 -3.78 6.87
C VAL A 223 2.92 -2.95 7.11
N ALA A 224 2.93 -2.18 8.19
CA ALA A 224 4.06 -1.35 8.56
C ALA A 224 5.02 -2.14 9.46
N LEU A 225 6.26 -2.32 9.01
CA LEU A 225 7.37 -2.76 9.85
C LEU A 225 7.97 -1.53 10.52
N ILE A 226 7.91 -1.48 11.83
CA ILE A 226 8.45 -0.38 12.61
C ILE A 226 9.96 -0.48 12.68
N THR A 227 10.63 0.57 12.20
CA THR A 227 12.10 0.62 12.12
C THR A 227 12.74 1.53 13.16
N ASP A 228 12.01 2.54 13.64
CA ASP A 228 12.53 3.60 14.50
C ASP A 228 11.42 4.28 15.29
N TYR A 229 11.78 5.22 16.17
CA TYR A 229 10.86 6.07 16.93
C TYR A 229 10.73 7.50 16.36
N ASP A 230 10.82 7.66 15.03
CA ASP A 230 10.80 8.95 14.36
C ASP A 230 11.76 10.00 14.99
N SER A 231 11.43 11.28 14.96
CA SER A 231 12.35 12.37 15.31
C SER A 231 11.99 13.12 16.59
N GLY A 232 11.46 12.50 17.62
CA GLY A 232 11.16 13.29 18.82
C GLY A 232 10.30 12.68 19.87
N LEU A 233 10.06 11.39 19.75
CA LEU A 233 9.21 10.67 20.70
C LEU A 233 9.83 10.60 22.09
N HIS A 234 11.17 10.50 22.17
CA HIS A 234 11.92 10.37 23.43
C HIS A 234 13.15 11.26 23.43
N ALA A 235 13.47 11.85 24.61
CA ALA A 235 14.68 12.63 24.80
C ALA A 235 15.96 11.77 24.67
N ASP A 236 15.84 10.47 24.94
CA ASP A 236 16.96 9.52 25.01
C ASP A 236 17.17 8.73 23.72
N VAL A 237 16.34 8.96 22.69
CA VAL A 237 16.44 8.29 21.39
C VAL A 237 17.05 9.23 20.36
N ASN A 238 18.05 8.76 19.64
CA ASN A 238 18.61 9.51 18.53
C ASN A 238 17.53 9.77 17.47
N PRO A 239 17.57 10.93 16.79
CA PRO A 239 16.72 11.16 15.63
C PRO A 239 16.92 10.05 14.57
N VAL A 240 15.83 9.64 13.94
CA VAL A 240 15.84 8.63 12.87
C VAL A 240 16.90 8.95 11.81
N SER A 241 17.63 7.93 11.39
CA SER A 241 18.58 7.99 10.28
C SER A 241 18.24 6.93 9.23
N HIS A 242 18.57 7.22 7.97
CA HIS A 242 18.37 6.24 6.88
C HIS A 242 19.13 4.92 7.13
N ALA A 243 20.32 5.00 7.72
CA ALA A 243 21.12 3.81 8.05
C ALA A 243 20.42 2.91 9.09
N GLU A 244 19.85 3.48 10.14
CA GLU A 244 19.09 2.76 11.16
C GLU A 244 17.84 2.09 10.57
N VAL A 245 17.09 2.82 9.74
CA VAL A 245 15.92 2.27 9.02
C VAL A 245 16.31 1.05 8.19
N VAL A 246 17.39 1.12 7.40
CA VAL A 246 17.88 0.02 6.57
C VAL A 246 18.33 -1.16 7.42
N GLU A 247 19.04 -0.91 8.52
CA GLU A 247 19.53 -1.96 9.42
C GLU A 247 18.37 -2.75 10.04
N VAL A 248 17.42 -2.05 10.67
CA VAL A 248 16.26 -2.69 11.32
C VAL A 248 15.38 -3.39 10.30
N PHE A 249 15.15 -2.77 9.13
CA PHE A 249 14.39 -3.38 8.04
C PHE A 249 15.04 -4.70 7.59
N THR A 250 16.35 -4.69 7.33
CA THR A 250 17.10 -5.86 6.87
C THR A 250 17.06 -7.00 7.90
N LYS A 251 17.22 -6.68 9.19
CA LYS A 251 17.14 -7.66 10.28
C LYS A 251 15.76 -8.35 10.38
N ASN A 252 14.70 -7.69 9.93
CA ASN A 252 13.34 -8.22 10.00
C ASN A 252 12.77 -8.65 8.65
N LEU A 253 13.57 -8.59 7.59
CA LEU A 253 13.12 -8.92 6.23
C LEU A 253 12.59 -10.35 6.13
N ASP A 254 13.29 -11.33 6.71
CA ASP A 254 12.87 -12.74 6.71
C ASP A 254 11.52 -12.95 7.42
N LYS A 255 11.27 -12.21 8.54
CA LYS A 255 9.99 -12.26 9.22
C LYS A 255 8.88 -11.71 8.35
N LEU A 256 9.13 -10.56 7.71
CA LEU A 256 8.18 -9.94 6.80
C LEU A 256 7.88 -10.87 5.62
N GLN A 257 8.90 -11.49 5.04
CA GLN A 257 8.76 -12.47 3.95
C GLN A 257 7.85 -13.63 4.35
N LYS A 258 8.16 -14.30 5.45
CA LYS A 258 7.35 -15.43 5.96
C LYS A 258 5.90 -15.02 6.21
N MET A 259 5.69 -13.85 6.81
CA MET A 259 4.36 -13.32 7.06
C MET A 259 3.60 -13.05 5.76
N LEU A 260 4.23 -12.46 4.75
CA LEU A 260 3.59 -12.17 3.46
C LEU A 260 3.20 -13.45 2.72
N ILE A 261 4.07 -14.46 2.71
CA ILE A 261 3.75 -15.78 2.13
C ILE A 261 2.54 -16.37 2.85
N LYS A 262 2.54 -16.35 4.19
CA LYS A 262 1.45 -16.87 5.01
C LYS A 262 0.15 -16.10 4.79
N LEU A 263 0.22 -14.78 4.66
CA LEU A 263 -0.94 -13.95 4.31
C LEU A 263 -1.50 -14.35 2.94
N ILE A 264 -0.65 -14.49 1.92
CA ILE A 264 -1.06 -14.88 0.57
C ILE A 264 -1.74 -16.23 0.56
N GLU A 265 -1.21 -17.23 1.30
CA GLU A 265 -1.85 -18.55 1.46
C GLU A 265 -3.28 -18.43 2.01
N HIS A 266 -3.49 -17.55 3.00
CA HIS A 266 -4.78 -17.36 3.66
C HIS A 266 -5.80 -16.58 2.83
N ILE A 267 -5.39 -15.79 1.83
CA ILE A 267 -6.32 -15.02 1.00
C ILE A 267 -7.25 -15.96 0.23
N PRO A 268 -8.57 -15.87 0.39
CA PRO A 268 -9.51 -16.72 -0.35
C PRO A 268 -9.53 -16.38 -1.84
N ALA A 269 -9.95 -17.32 -2.68
CA ALA A 269 -10.09 -17.09 -4.13
C ALA A 269 -11.10 -15.97 -4.40
N GLU A 270 -12.22 -15.96 -3.71
CA GLU A 270 -13.30 -15.00 -3.90
C GLU A 270 -13.30 -13.86 -2.87
N ARG A 271 -13.88 -12.70 -3.25
CA ARG A 271 -14.01 -11.50 -2.42
C ARG A 271 -15.44 -11.34 -1.92
N ASN A 272 -15.91 -12.22 -1.03
CA ASN A 272 -17.31 -12.26 -0.58
C ASN A 272 -17.55 -11.56 0.76
N GLU A 273 -16.47 -11.29 1.53
CA GLU A 273 -16.58 -10.78 2.90
C GLU A 273 -16.20 -9.30 3.04
N CYS A 274 -16.09 -8.57 1.93
CA CYS A 274 -15.80 -7.14 1.96
C CYS A 274 -16.56 -6.38 0.86
N GLN A 275 -16.71 -5.07 1.06
CA GLN A 275 -17.40 -4.18 0.12
C GLN A 275 -16.45 -3.50 -0.89
N CYS A 276 -15.16 -3.85 -0.91
CA CYS A 276 -14.17 -3.16 -1.74
C CYS A 276 -14.48 -3.20 -3.24
N ALA A 277 -15.09 -4.29 -3.73
CA ALA A 277 -15.49 -4.43 -5.13
C ALA A 277 -16.70 -3.58 -5.54
N ARG A 278 -17.32 -2.85 -4.59
CA ARG A 278 -18.50 -2.00 -4.82
C ARG A 278 -18.30 -0.57 -4.34
N THR A 279 -17.05 -0.15 -4.19
CA THR A 279 -16.72 1.19 -3.66
C THR A 279 -17.31 2.30 -4.52
N LEU A 280 -17.44 2.09 -5.83
CA LEU A 280 -17.98 3.07 -6.77
C LEU A 280 -19.51 3.05 -6.89
N ALA A 281 -20.21 2.05 -6.34
CA ALA A 281 -21.64 1.90 -6.52
C ALA A 281 -22.47 3.10 -5.98
N SER A 282 -21.95 3.81 -4.98
CA SER A 282 -22.57 5.01 -4.38
C SER A 282 -21.67 6.25 -4.42
N ALA A 283 -20.58 6.23 -5.20
CA ALA A 283 -19.57 7.28 -5.19
C ALA A 283 -19.78 8.35 -6.28
N ARG A 284 -20.65 8.10 -7.24
CA ARG A 284 -20.90 8.98 -8.39
C ARG A 284 -22.21 9.75 -8.24
N ILE A 285 -22.19 11.00 -8.66
CA ILE A 285 -23.36 11.90 -8.72
C ILE A 285 -23.85 11.99 -10.16
#